data_38959a54b5b8a013c856bca83937eedb
#
_entry.id   38959a54b5b8a013c856bca83937eedb
#
_cell.length_a   1.000
_cell.length_b   1.000
_cell.length_c   1.000
_cell.angle_alpha   90.00
_cell.angle_beta   90.00
_cell.angle_gamma   90.00
#
_symmetry.space_group_name_H-M   'P 1'
#
loop_
_entity.id
_entity.type
_entity.pdbx_description
1 polymer ?
#
loop_
_entity_poly.entity_id
_entity_poly.type
_entity_poly.pdbx_seq_one_letter_code
_entity_poly.pdbx_strand_id
1 'polypeptide(L)'
;MDGYRTIEYKKSYNELIKNKTITPLGRYKDSFYINKRKLFFKEEKDRINYELLGDLIASYLDINHTSYVACIIKTTSREFKGLISKDYRIDNYMLVKLDKILGKKDMTLDNILYSLNIYFKQYKNKEEIITRIYNDIIEHYMLDLLLGNIDNGRFNYELIVGDDNAYLSPYSDFGMIFNYTSTNLKVNSKLDNSLYNNLEELLTDKDYYNRFITMYNKLTPTKLEEIEENLKLEDNFKNIIFLSYTRHYLLVGDILKRINKKKIK
;
A
#
# COMPACT_ATOMS: atom_id res chain seq x y z
N MET A 1 -25.31 3.88 -4.98
CA MET A 1 -24.42 4.43 -3.93
C MET A 1 -24.65 3.79 -2.56
N ASP A 2 -24.88 2.48 -2.49
CA ASP A 2 -25.35 1.81 -1.26
C ASP A 2 -24.25 1.04 -0.50
N GLY A 3 -23.01 1.50 -0.53
CA GLY A 3 -21.89 0.81 0.11
C GLY A 3 -21.13 1.63 1.18
N TYR A 4 -21.55 2.88 1.44
CA TYR A 4 -20.86 3.71 2.42
C TYR A 4 -21.39 3.50 3.83
N ARG A 5 -20.49 3.21 4.78
CA ARG A 5 -20.82 3.29 6.20
C ARG A 5 -20.96 4.74 6.61
N THR A 6 -22.02 5.09 7.31
CA THR A 6 -22.22 6.47 7.82
C THR A 6 -21.93 6.53 9.31
N ILE A 7 -21.13 7.54 9.71
CA ILE A 7 -20.87 7.87 11.12
C ILE A 7 -21.36 9.30 11.35
N GLU A 8 -22.32 9.49 12.24
CA GLU A 8 -22.89 10.80 12.53
C GLU A 8 -22.49 11.30 13.92
N TYR A 9 -22.12 12.57 13.98
CA TYR A 9 -21.84 13.29 15.21
C TYR A 9 -22.77 14.50 15.36
N LYS A 10 -23.41 14.65 16.52
CA LYS A 10 -24.24 15.81 16.88
C LYS A 10 -23.40 17.02 17.35
N LYS A 11 -22.15 17.12 16.89
CA LYS A 11 -21.17 18.15 17.24
C LYS A 11 -20.47 18.63 15.97
N SER A 12 -19.98 19.87 16.00
CA SER A 12 -19.14 20.39 14.93
C SER A 12 -17.76 19.72 14.92
N TYR A 13 -17.08 19.80 13.79
CA TYR A 13 -15.71 19.26 13.64
C TYR A 13 -14.76 19.85 14.69
N ASN A 14 -14.80 21.16 14.92
CA ASN A 14 -13.98 21.84 15.91
C ASN A 14 -14.25 21.37 17.35
N GLU A 15 -15.51 21.12 17.70
CA GLU A 15 -15.87 20.56 19.01
C GLU A 15 -15.35 19.13 19.18
N LEU A 16 -15.36 18.31 18.13
CA LEU A 16 -14.81 16.96 18.15
C LEU A 16 -13.29 16.96 18.40
N ILE A 17 -12.57 17.91 17.82
CA ILE A 17 -11.14 18.12 18.08
C ILE A 17 -10.93 18.56 19.54
N LYS A 18 -11.63 19.61 19.98
CA LYS A 18 -11.52 20.16 21.33
C LYS A 18 -11.77 19.09 22.42
N ASN A 19 -12.73 18.20 22.19
CA ASN A 19 -13.09 17.12 23.10
C ASN A 19 -12.22 15.86 22.91
N LYS A 20 -11.18 15.90 22.10
CA LYS A 20 -10.32 14.76 21.78
C LYS A 20 -11.08 13.52 21.29
N THR A 21 -12.24 13.72 20.64
CA THR A 21 -12.99 12.64 19.98
C THR A 21 -12.29 12.24 18.70
N ILE A 22 -11.73 13.23 17.97
CA ILE A 22 -10.88 13.05 16.81
C ILE A 22 -9.55 13.77 17.01
N THR A 23 -8.49 13.24 16.39
CA THR A 23 -7.15 13.85 16.36
C THR A 23 -6.72 14.02 14.91
N PRO A 24 -6.64 15.27 14.39
CA PRO A 24 -6.21 15.54 13.03
C PRO A 24 -4.77 15.07 12.79
N LEU A 25 -4.48 14.58 11.59
CA LEU A 25 -3.14 14.23 11.13
C LEU A 25 -2.57 15.41 10.35
N GLY A 26 -1.67 16.13 10.95
CA GLY A 26 -1.22 17.48 10.61
C GLY A 26 -0.72 17.78 9.19
N ARG A 27 -0.54 16.80 8.31
CA ARG A 27 -0.12 17.03 6.91
C ARG A 27 -1.21 16.76 5.88
N TYR A 28 -2.18 15.94 6.21
CA TYR A 28 -3.30 15.60 5.33
C TYR A 28 -4.53 16.32 5.88
N LYS A 29 -4.93 17.38 5.24
CA LYS A 29 -5.92 18.36 5.74
C LYS A 29 -7.18 17.73 6.32
N ASP A 30 -7.53 16.54 5.89
CA ASP A 30 -8.82 15.94 6.19
C ASP A 30 -8.71 14.46 6.62
N SER A 31 -7.53 14.04 7.10
CA SER A 31 -7.34 12.73 7.71
C SER A 31 -7.19 12.87 9.23
N PHE A 32 -7.80 11.94 9.98
CA PHE A 32 -7.80 12.01 11.45
C PHE A 32 -8.04 10.65 12.09
N TYR A 33 -7.60 10.52 13.33
CA TYR A 33 -7.97 9.38 14.19
C TYR A 33 -9.29 9.64 14.90
N ILE A 34 -10.15 8.60 14.98
CA ILE A 34 -11.36 8.56 15.80
C ILE A 34 -10.99 7.81 17.08
N ASN A 35 -10.53 8.54 18.11
CA ASN A 35 -9.82 8.00 19.26
C ASN A 35 -10.58 6.90 20.02
N LYS A 36 -11.87 7.14 20.36
CA LYS A 36 -12.68 6.17 21.11
C LYS A 36 -12.93 4.85 20.35
N ARG A 37 -12.89 4.89 19.01
CA ARG A 37 -13.17 3.75 18.15
C ARG A 37 -11.90 3.06 17.66
N LYS A 38 -10.72 3.62 17.95
CA LYS A 38 -9.43 3.20 17.42
C LYS A 38 -9.50 3.01 15.89
N LEU A 39 -10.03 4.03 15.19
CA LEU A 39 -10.17 4.04 13.74
C LEU A 39 -9.36 5.20 13.16
N PHE A 40 -8.79 4.94 12.01
CA PHE A 40 -8.19 5.95 11.17
C PHE A 40 -9.16 6.32 10.04
N PHE A 41 -9.35 7.60 9.77
CA PHE A 41 -10.10 8.10 8.63
C PHE A 41 -9.16 8.83 7.68
N LYS A 42 -9.22 8.44 6.39
CA LYS A 42 -8.54 9.09 5.26
C LYS A 42 -9.62 9.72 4.38
N GLU A 43 -9.65 11.06 4.26
CA GLU A 43 -10.51 11.69 3.27
C GLU A 43 -9.97 11.36 1.89
N GLU A 44 -10.83 10.79 1.06
CA GLU A 44 -10.51 10.42 -0.32
C GLU A 44 -11.80 10.57 -1.15
N LYS A 45 -11.70 11.19 -2.31
CA LYS A 45 -12.84 11.42 -3.20
C LYS A 45 -12.72 10.62 -4.49
N ASP A 46 -11.59 10.78 -5.14
CA ASP A 46 -11.40 10.31 -6.51
C ASP A 46 -10.78 8.90 -6.59
N ARG A 47 -10.12 8.45 -5.51
CA ARG A 47 -9.33 7.22 -5.48
C ARG A 47 -9.91 6.12 -4.58
N ILE A 48 -11.11 6.34 -4.01
CA ILE A 48 -11.74 5.35 -3.11
C ILE A 48 -11.81 3.98 -3.75
N ASN A 49 -12.18 3.90 -5.03
CA ASN A 49 -12.34 2.64 -5.73
C ASN A 49 -11.01 1.91 -5.91
N TYR A 50 -9.91 2.63 -6.15
CA TYR A 50 -8.56 2.05 -6.24
C TYR A 50 -8.12 1.50 -4.88
N GLU A 51 -8.35 2.25 -3.81
CA GLU A 51 -8.02 1.82 -2.44
C GLU A 51 -8.79 0.56 -2.05
N LEU A 52 -10.11 0.51 -2.33
CA LEU A 52 -10.94 -0.66 -2.04
C LEU A 52 -10.56 -1.87 -2.91
N LEU A 53 -10.22 -1.65 -4.17
CA LEU A 53 -9.78 -2.72 -5.06
C LEU A 53 -8.42 -3.27 -4.62
N GLY A 54 -7.50 -2.38 -4.27
CA GLY A 54 -6.19 -2.78 -3.73
C GLY A 54 -6.29 -3.57 -2.43
N ASP A 55 -7.20 -3.18 -1.52
CA ASP A 55 -7.53 -3.93 -0.30
C ASP A 55 -8.00 -5.36 -0.62
N LEU A 56 -8.94 -5.53 -1.54
CA LEU A 56 -9.43 -6.85 -1.95
C LEU A 56 -8.33 -7.70 -2.61
N ILE A 57 -7.49 -7.09 -3.45
CA ILE A 57 -6.36 -7.80 -4.08
C ILE A 57 -5.34 -8.23 -3.03
N ALA A 58 -4.96 -7.36 -2.12
CA ALA A 58 -4.02 -7.69 -1.05
C ALA A 58 -4.58 -8.80 -0.13
N SER A 59 -5.88 -8.74 0.20
CA SER A 59 -6.59 -9.82 0.91
C SER A 59 -6.54 -11.15 0.14
N TYR A 60 -6.78 -11.12 -1.17
CA TYR A 60 -6.74 -12.32 -2.02
C TYR A 60 -5.33 -12.93 -2.10
N LEU A 61 -4.30 -12.10 -2.09
CA LEU A 61 -2.91 -12.52 -2.12
C LEU A 61 -2.34 -12.88 -0.73
N ASP A 62 -3.13 -12.72 0.33
CA ASP A 62 -2.74 -12.96 1.73
C ASP A 62 -1.58 -12.06 2.20
N ILE A 63 -1.58 -10.81 1.74
CA ILE A 63 -0.59 -9.81 2.11
C ILE A 63 -1.09 -9.01 3.32
N ASN A 64 -0.21 -8.76 4.29
CA ASN A 64 -0.53 -7.93 5.45
C ASN A 64 -0.78 -6.48 5.02
N HIS A 65 -2.03 -6.05 5.09
CA HIS A 65 -2.47 -4.74 4.62
C HIS A 65 -3.53 -4.12 5.52
N THR A 66 -3.77 -2.84 5.31
CA THR A 66 -4.83 -2.09 5.97
C THR A 66 -6.15 -2.31 5.25
N SER A 67 -7.11 -2.96 5.91
CA SER A 67 -8.46 -3.13 5.36
C SER A 67 -9.27 -1.84 5.45
N TYR A 68 -9.90 -1.47 4.35
CA TYR A 68 -10.67 -0.25 4.21
C TYR A 68 -12.17 -0.49 4.09
N VAL A 69 -12.93 0.44 4.65
CA VAL A 69 -14.38 0.54 4.45
C VAL A 69 -14.72 1.94 3.99
N ALA A 70 -15.45 2.08 2.89
CA ALA A 70 -15.96 3.37 2.43
C ALA A 70 -16.87 3.99 3.50
N CYS A 71 -16.64 5.25 3.83
CA CYS A 71 -17.32 5.91 4.94
C CYS A 71 -17.66 7.37 4.63
N ILE A 72 -18.83 7.78 5.13
CA ILE A 72 -19.22 9.18 5.21
C ILE A 72 -19.28 9.56 6.69
N ILE A 73 -18.53 10.59 7.07
CA ILE A 73 -18.56 11.15 8.42
C ILE A 73 -19.31 12.47 8.38
N LYS A 74 -20.44 12.54 9.08
CA LYS A 74 -21.26 13.73 9.17
C LYS A 74 -21.09 14.39 10.53
N THR A 75 -20.83 15.70 10.50
CA THR A 75 -20.84 16.58 11.67
C THR A 75 -21.87 17.68 11.46
N THR A 76 -22.16 18.48 12.46
CA THR A 76 -23.08 19.61 12.29
C THR A 76 -22.53 20.73 11.39
N SER A 77 -21.24 20.74 11.13
CA SER A 77 -20.57 21.78 10.34
C SER A 77 -20.04 21.32 8.98
N ARG A 78 -19.84 20.02 8.80
CA ARG A 78 -19.20 19.48 7.59
C ARG A 78 -19.47 17.98 7.41
N GLU A 79 -19.50 17.55 6.16
CA GLU A 79 -19.47 16.14 5.76
C GLU A 79 -18.11 15.79 5.16
N PHE A 80 -17.57 14.62 5.52
CA PHE A 80 -16.32 14.07 5.01
C PHE A 80 -16.64 12.75 4.32
N LYS A 81 -16.12 12.54 3.11
CA LYS A 81 -16.22 11.30 2.35
C LYS A 81 -14.84 10.68 2.21
N GLY A 82 -14.72 9.40 2.49
CA GLY A 82 -13.42 8.74 2.43
C GLY A 82 -13.48 7.30 2.89
N LEU A 83 -12.40 6.86 3.50
CA LEU A 83 -12.16 5.50 3.95
C LEU A 83 -11.90 5.47 5.46
N ILE A 84 -12.40 4.45 6.12
CA ILE A 84 -11.99 4.12 7.48
C ILE A 84 -11.27 2.79 7.51
N SER A 85 -10.28 2.71 8.39
CA SER A 85 -9.57 1.47 8.72
C SER A 85 -9.39 1.34 10.22
N LYS A 86 -9.03 0.14 10.68
CA LYS A 86 -8.59 -0.04 12.06
C LYS A 86 -7.26 0.70 12.26
N ASP A 87 -7.09 1.26 13.44
CA ASP A 87 -5.81 1.81 13.87
C ASP A 87 -4.84 0.64 14.12
N TYR A 88 -3.77 0.56 13.35
CA TYR A 88 -2.73 -0.46 13.48
C TYR A 88 -1.68 -0.14 14.55
N ARG A 89 -1.76 1.05 15.17
CA ARG A 89 -0.82 1.41 16.25
C ARG A 89 -1.00 0.49 17.45
N ILE A 90 0.12 0.04 17.98
CA ILE A 90 0.18 -0.74 19.20
C ILE A 90 0.43 0.22 20.36
N ASP A 91 -0.34 0.10 21.43
CA ASP A 91 -0.15 0.92 22.63
C ASP A 91 1.30 0.76 23.15
N ASN A 92 1.97 1.86 23.51
CA ASN A 92 3.37 1.95 23.91
C ASN A 92 4.42 1.70 22.82
N TYR A 93 4.02 1.56 21.55
CA TYR A 93 4.93 1.52 20.43
C TYR A 93 4.97 2.87 19.70
N MET A 94 6.12 3.19 19.13
CA MET A 94 6.31 4.40 18.32
C MET A 94 6.16 4.07 16.83
N LEU A 95 5.59 5.00 16.07
CA LEU A 95 5.65 4.96 14.61
C LEU A 95 6.91 5.66 14.12
N VAL A 96 7.73 4.94 13.36
CA VAL A 96 8.97 5.46 12.79
C VAL A 96 8.95 5.28 11.28
N LYS A 97 8.98 6.39 10.54
CA LYS A 97 9.02 6.32 9.07
C LYS A 97 10.36 5.75 8.61
N LEU A 98 10.32 4.88 7.60
CA LEU A 98 11.51 4.30 6.97
C LEU A 98 12.45 5.40 6.43
N ASP A 99 11.89 6.50 5.93
CA ASP A 99 12.63 7.69 5.50
C ASP A 99 13.58 8.24 6.58
N LYS A 100 13.15 8.26 7.84
CA LYS A 100 13.99 8.68 8.96
C LYS A 100 15.14 7.72 9.24
N ILE A 101 14.91 6.42 9.03
CA ILE A 101 15.92 5.36 9.22
C ILE A 101 16.95 5.40 8.09
N LEU A 102 16.50 5.57 6.85
CA LEU A 102 17.35 5.70 5.67
C LEU A 102 18.17 7.01 5.66
N GLY A 103 17.60 8.08 6.21
CA GLY A 103 18.20 9.41 6.15
C GLY A 103 18.35 9.91 4.72
N LYS A 104 19.59 10.22 4.31
CA LYS A 104 19.90 10.72 2.94
C LYS A 104 20.18 9.62 1.92
N LYS A 105 20.13 8.34 2.30
CA LYS A 105 20.40 7.23 1.40
C LYS A 105 19.22 6.99 0.47
N ASP A 106 19.53 6.50 -0.73
CA ASP A 106 18.50 6.05 -1.66
C ASP A 106 17.79 4.80 -1.13
N MET A 107 16.53 4.61 -1.53
CA MET A 107 15.73 3.45 -1.16
C MET A 107 16.09 2.25 -2.04
N THR A 108 17.27 1.66 -1.79
CA THR A 108 17.69 0.38 -2.36
C THR A 108 17.59 -0.71 -1.29
N LEU A 109 17.45 -1.97 -1.71
CA LEU A 109 17.38 -3.10 -0.77
C LEU A 109 18.60 -3.15 0.15
N ASP A 110 19.80 -2.91 -0.37
CA ASP A 110 21.04 -2.87 0.41
C ASP A 110 21.05 -1.74 1.45
N ASN A 111 20.62 -0.55 1.06
CA ASN A 111 20.53 0.59 1.96
C ASN A 111 19.48 0.39 3.05
N ILE A 112 18.35 -0.26 2.73
CA ILE A 112 17.31 -0.63 3.69
C ILE A 112 17.90 -1.60 4.71
N LEU A 113 18.49 -2.71 4.26
CA LEU A 113 19.09 -3.73 5.12
C LEU A 113 20.19 -3.14 6.01
N TYR A 114 21.10 -2.36 5.44
CA TYR A 114 22.15 -1.67 6.18
C TYR A 114 21.58 -0.73 7.25
N SER A 115 20.57 0.05 6.91
CA SER A 115 20.00 1.04 7.82
C SER A 115 19.19 0.39 8.95
N LEU A 116 18.49 -0.70 8.68
CA LEU A 116 17.82 -1.50 9.71
C LEU A 116 18.83 -2.12 10.67
N ASN A 117 19.96 -2.64 10.17
CA ASN A 117 21.04 -3.17 11.02
C ASN A 117 21.62 -2.13 11.97
N ILE A 118 21.77 -0.88 11.52
CA ILE A 118 22.23 0.21 12.40
C ILE A 118 21.16 0.59 13.41
N TYR A 119 19.90 0.72 12.96
CA TYR A 119 18.80 1.17 13.80
C TYR A 119 18.53 0.19 14.95
N PHE A 120 18.49 -1.11 14.66
CA PHE A 120 18.21 -2.17 15.62
C PHE A 120 19.45 -2.78 16.31
N LYS A 121 20.64 -2.17 16.18
CA LYS A 121 21.90 -2.74 16.70
C LYS A 121 21.89 -3.14 18.17
N GLN A 122 21.06 -2.49 19.00
CA GLN A 122 20.99 -2.72 20.45
C GLN A 122 19.88 -3.71 20.84
N TYR A 123 19.04 -4.16 19.90
CA TYR A 123 17.98 -5.12 20.17
C TYR A 123 18.56 -6.53 20.31
N LYS A 124 18.13 -7.27 21.33
CA LYS A 124 18.62 -8.65 21.59
C LYS A 124 18.29 -9.60 20.46
N ASN A 125 17.10 -9.47 19.87
CA ASN A 125 16.57 -10.28 18.77
C ASN A 125 16.62 -9.57 17.42
N LYS A 126 17.64 -8.71 17.21
CA LYS A 126 17.76 -7.85 16.02
C LYS A 126 17.67 -8.61 14.70
N GLU A 127 18.29 -9.80 14.61
CA GLU A 127 18.31 -10.61 13.38
C GLU A 127 16.89 -11.02 12.95
N GLU A 128 16.08 -11.46 13.92
CA GLU A 128 14.67 -11.83 13.67
C GLU A 128 13.83 -10.61 13.25
N ILE A 129 13.97 -9.50 13.99
CA ILE A 129 13.26 -8.25 13.69
C ILE A 129 13.62 -7.75 12.28
N ILE A 130 14.91 -7.69 11.96
CA ILE A 130 15.39 -7.19 10.67
C ILE A 130 14.91 -8.09 9.54
N THR A 131 15.05 -9.41 9.68
CA THR A 131 14.63 -10.38 8.67
C THR A 131 13.13 -10.26 8.38
N ARG A 132 12.31 -10.16 9.42
CA ARG A 132 10.86 -9.99 9.29
C ARG A 132 10.52 -8.69 8.56
N ILE A 133 10.99 -7.54 9.06
CA ILE A 133 10.69 -6.23 8.47
C ILE A 133 11.18 -6.16 7.02
N TYR A 134 12.36 -6.69 6.75
CA TYR A 134 12.94 -6.68 5.40
C TYR A 134 12.12 -7.52 4.43
N ASN A 135 11.68 -8.72 4.86
CA ASN A 135 10.81 -9.57 4.05
C ASN A 135 9.45 -8.92 3.78
N ASP A 136 8.85 -8.26 4.79
CA ASP A 136 7.58 -7.55 4.62
C ASP A 136 7.73 -6.38 3.64
N ILE A 137 8.84 -5.62 3.70
CA ILE A 137 9.14 -4.55 2.73
C ILE A 137 9.25 -5.12 1.31
N ILE A 138 9.93 -6.24 1.13
CA ILE A 138 10.05 -6.90 -0.17
C ILE A 138 8.69 -7.37 -0.68
N GLU A 139 7.85 -7.93 0.17
CA GLU A 139 6.51 -8.37 -0.20
C GLU A 139 5.63 -7.20 -0.64
N HIS A 140 5.64 -6.09 0.10
CA HIS A 140 4.96 -4.87 -0.28
C HIS A 140 5.48 -4.33 -1.63
N TYR A 141 6.79 -4.36 -1.83
CA TYR A 141 7.40 -3.93 -3.08
C TYR A 141 7.02 -4.83 -4.26
N MET A 142 6.94 -6.15 -4.05
CA MET A 142 6.45 -7.09 -5.06
C MET A 142 5.00 -6.79 -5.44
N LEU A 143 4.15 -6.44 -4.47
CA LEU A 143 2.77 -6.04 -4.72
C LEU A 143 2.71 -4.78 -5.57
N ASP A 144 3.52 -3.76 -5.26
CA ASP A 144 3.61 -2.54 -6.07
C ASP A 144 4.01 -2.82 -7.51
N LEU A 145 5.01 -3.66 -7.70
CA LEU A 145 5.47 -4.07 -9.02
C LEU A 145 4.38 -4.84 -9.79
N LEU A 146 3.62 -5.70 -9.10
CA LEU A 146 2.53 -6.46 -9.70
C LEU A 146 1.35 -5.58 -10.09
N LEU A 147 1.03 -4.57 -9.29
CA LEU A 147 -0.11 -3.67 -9.52
C LEU A 147 0.27 -2.41 -10.32
N GLY A 148 1.56 -2.23 -10.62
CA GLY A 148 2.04 -0.99 -11.25
C GLY A 148 1.80 0.25 -10.39
N ASN A 149 1.92 0.12 -9.07
CA ASN A 149 1.82 1.24 -8.15
C ASN A 149 3.11 2.08 -8.18
N ILE A 150 3.04 3.26 -8.76
CA ILE A 150 4.22 4.12 -8.98
C ILE A 150 4.45 5.14 -7.85
N ASP A 151 3.50 5.29 -6.93
CA ASP A 151 3.55 6.29 -5.85
C ASP A 151 4.11 5.72 -4.54
N ASN A 152 4.48 4.45 -4.53
CA ASN A 152 5.02 3.83 -3.33
C ASN A 152 6.51 4.14 -3.17
N GLY A 153 6.79 5.05 -2.27
CA GLY A 153 8.14 5.49 -1.93
C GLY A 153 8.44 5.32 -0.44
N ARG A 154 9.69 5.64 -0.07
CA ARG A 154 10.21 5.56 1.31
C ARG A 154 9.34 6.25 2.37
N PHE A 155 8.45 7.15 1.99
CA PHE A 155 7.56 7.88 2.88
C PHE A 155 6.31 7.08 3.28
N ASN A 156 5.98 6.02 2.52
CA ASN A 156 4.80 5.19 2.73
C ASN A 156 5.06 4.02 3.67
N TYR A 157 6.34 3.72 3.97
CA TYR A 157 6.71 2.67 4.90
C TYR A 157 6.89 3.22 6.31
N GLU A 158 6.17 2.66 7.27
CA GLU A 158 6.29 2.98 8.69
C GLU A 158 6.60 1.71 9.49
N LEU A 159 7.46 1.84 10.49
CA LEU A 159 7.74 0.79 11.44
C LEU A 159 7.00 1.07 12.75
N ILE A 160 6.43 0.05 13.34
CA ILE A 160 5.82 0.04 14.66
C ILE A 160 6.88 -0.49 15.61
N VAL A 161 7.51 0.39 16.40
CA VAL A 161 8.72 0.09 17.17
C VAL A 161 8.43 0.16 18.67
N GLY A 162 8.61 -0.94 19.37
CA GLY A 162 8.57 -1.06 20.83
C GLY A 162 9.96 -1.28 21.42
N ASP A 163 10.05 -1.52 22.73
CA ASP A 163 11.32 -1.69 23.44
C ASP A 163 12.08 -2.95 23.00
N ASP A 164 11.37 -4.06 22.79
CA ASP A 164 11.96 -5.37 22.49
C ASP A 164 11.56 -5.93 21.12
N ASN A 165 10.68 -5.24 20.39
CA ASN A 165 10.17 -5.75 19.12
C ASN A 165 9.80 -4.61 18.17
N ALA A 166 9.78 -4.93 16.86
CA ALA A 166 9.34 -3.99 15.84
C ALA A 166 8.71 -4.75 14.67
N TYR A 167 7.79 -4.09 13.97
CA TYR A 167 7.03 -4.62 12.84
C TYR A 167 6.98 -3.58 11.72
N LEU A 168 6.83 -4.01 10.49
CA LEU A 168 6.39 -3.12 9.44
C LEU A 168 4.88 -2.84 9.64
N SER A 169 4.43 -1.61 9.43
CA SER A 169 3.00 -1.31 9.37
C SER A 169 2.35 -2.09 8.23
N PRO A 170 1.06 -2.45 8.34
CA PRO A 170 0.34 -3.05 7.24
C PRO A 170 0.42 -2.19 5.98
N TYR A 171 0.50 -2.81 4.80
CA TYR A 171 0.49 -2.09 3.53
C TYR A 171 -0.75 -1.20 3.42
N SER A 172 -0.55 0.00 2.95
CA SER A 172 -1.60 1.00 2.75
C SER A 172 -1.27 1.84 1.52
N ASP A 173 -2.22 2.64 1.04
CA ASP A 173 -2.04 3.56 -0.08
C ASP A 173 -2.03 2.88 -1.46
N PHE A 174 -3.20 2.31 -1.81
CA PHE A 174 -3.47 1.75 -3.12
C PHE A 174 -3.99 2.80 -4.14
N GLY A 175 -4.01 4.07 -3.77
CA GLY A 175 -4.64 5.11 -4.58
C GLY A 175 -4.04 5.33 -5.96
N MET A 176 -2.86 4.78 -6.24
CA MET A 176 -2.13 4.92 -7.51
C MET A 176 -1.86 3.59 -8.24
N ILE A 177 -2.52 2.50 -7.83
CA ILE A 177 -2.46 1.24 -8.58
C ILE A 177 -3.05 1.41 -9.98
N PHE A 178 -2.53 0.67 -10.95
CA PHE A 178 -2.96 0.70 -12.36
C PHE A 178 -2.84 2.07 -13.04
N ASN A 179 -1.98 2.94 -12.57
CA ASN A 179 -1.88 4.34 -13.03
C ASN A 179 -1.30 4.49 -14.45
N TYR A 180 -1.19 3.41 -15.22
CA TYR A 180 -0.87 3.42 -16.65
C TYR A 180 -2.00 3.98 -17.52
N THR A 181 -3.12 4.39 -16.91
CA THR A 181 -4.35 4.82 -17.56
C THR A 181 -4.40 6.30 -17.91
N SER A 182 -3.34 7.08 -17.71
CA SER A 182 -3.38 8.43 -18.25
C SER A 182 -3.65 8.31 -19.76
N THR A 183 -4.74 8.88 -20.20
CA THR A 183 -5.23 8.95 -21.59
C THR A 183 -4.20 9.49 -22.60
N ASN A 184 -3.09 9.99 -22.12
CA ASN A 184 -1.90 10.24 -22.87
C ASN A 184 -1.04 8.96 -22.86
N LEU A 185 -1.17 8.18 -23.91
CA LEU A 185 -0.28 7.06 -24.30
C LEU A 185 1.23 7.42 -24.42
N LYS A 186 1.61 8.60 -24.07
CA LYS A 186 2.97 8.97 -23.73
C LYS A 186 3.25 8.50 -22.29
N VAL A 187 3.36 7.19 -22.19
CA VAL A 187 4.06 6.54 -21.08
C VAL A 187 5.30 7.38 -20.77
N ASN A 188 5.39 7.82 -19.53
CA ASN A 188 6.56 8.57 -19.11
C ASN A 188 7.72 7.56 -19.07
N SER A 189 8.43 7.41 -20.20
CA SER A 189 9.38 6.34 -20.47
C SER A 189 10.47 6.18 -19.40
N LYS A 190 10.72 7.22 -18.59
CA LYS A 190 11.65 7.17 -17.46
C LYS A 190 11.09 6.43 -16.25
N LEU A 191 9.80 6.60 -15.91
CA LEU A 191 9.15 5.93 -14.78
C LEU A 191 8.92 4.44 -15.07
N ASP A 192 8.48 4.12 -16.29
CA ASP A 192 8.28 2.74 -16.70
C ASP A 192 9.59 1.95 -16.72
N ASN A 193 10.66 2.52 -17.26
CA ASN A 193 11.96 1.86 -17.30
C ASN A 193 12.49 1.58 -15.89
N SER A 194 12.28 2.48 -14.93
CA SER A 194 12.73 2.26 -13.55
C SER A 194 11.97 1.12 -12.88
N LEU A 195 10.64 1.06 -13.05
CA LEU A 195 9.81 -0.01 -12.47
C LEU A 195 10.23 -1.39 -12.98
N TYR A 196 10.41 -1.52 -14.31
CA TYR A 196 10.79 -2.80 -14.93
C TYR A 196 12.25 -3.18 -14.65
N ASN A 197 13.17 -2.23 -14.57
CA ASN A 197 14.55 -2.48 -14.18
C ASN A 197 14.62 -2.98 -12.73
N ASN A 198 13.89 -2.36 -11.83
CA ASN A 198 13.80 -2.79 -10.45
C ASN A 198 13.21 -4.22 -10.32
N LEU A 199 12.20 -4.54 -11.15
CA LEU A 199 11.66 -5.89 -11.22
C LEU A 199 12.70 -6.90 -11.70
N GLU A 200 13.44 -6.60 -12.78
CA GLU A 200 14.51 -7.49 -13.26
C GLU A 200 15.59 -7.69 -12.19
N GLU A 201 15.99 -6.65 -11.48
CA GLU A 201 17.00 -6.73 -10.40
C GLU A 201 16.48 -7.60 -9.24
N LEU A 202 15.26 -7.31 -8.74
CA LEU A 202 14.65 -8.08 -7.66
C LEU A 202 14.56 -9.58 -7.98
N LEU A 203 14.17 -9.91 -9.21
CA LEU A 203 13.94 -11.29 -9.65
C LEU A 203 15.23 -12.04 -10.05
N THR A 204 16.42 -11.45 -9.88
CA THR A 204 17.69 -12.19 -9.96
C THR A 204 17.82 -13.17 -8.80
N ASP A 205 17.32 -12.84 -7.63
CA ASP A 205 17.19 -13.74 -6.50
C ASP A 205 16.14 -14.83 -6.77
N LYS A 206 16.50 -16.09 -6.48
CA LYS A 206 15.63 -17.24 -6.77
C LYS A 206 14.39 -17.28 -5.89
N ASP A 207 14.53 -16.93 -4.63
CA ASP A 207 13.41 -17.00 -3.67
C ASP A 207 12.42 -15.88 -3.93
N TYR A 208 12.91 -14.68 -4.23
CA TYR A 208 12.08 -13.56 -4.65
C TYR A 208 11.37 -13.84 -5.97
N TYR A 209 12.08 -14.45 -6.93
CA TYR A 209 11.48 -14.89 -8.19
C TYR A 209 10.31 -15.86 -7.95
N ASN A 210 10.51 -16.90 -7.12
CA ASN A 210 9.48 -17.89 -6.84
C ASN A 210 8.27 -17.28 -6.13
N ARG A 211 8.49 -16.37 -5.17
CA ARG A 211 7.42 -15.65 -4.48
C ARG A 211 6.65 -14.76 -5.46
N PHE A 212 7.34 -13.97 -6.25
CA PHE A 212 6.72 -13.06 -7.23
C PHE A 212 5.92 -13.81 -8.30
N ILE A 213 6.46 -14.90 -8.86
CA ILE A 213 5.74 -15.69 -9.87
C ILE A 213 4.49 -16.35 -9.28
N THR A 214 4.50 -16.69 -8.01
CA THR A 214 3.32 -17.21 -7.31
C THR A 214 2.22 -16.14 -7.24
N MET A 215 2.57 -14.90 -6.88
CA MET A 215 1.63 -13.78 -6.86
C MET A 215 1.11 -13.46 -8.26
N TYR A 216 2.01 -13.39 -9.25
CA TYR A 216 1.70 -13.14 -10.65
C TYR A 216 0.72 -14.17 -11.22
N ASN A 217 0.94 -15.48 -10.96
CA ASN A 217 0.08 -16.54 -11.43
C ASN A 217 -1.28 -16.58 -10.73
N LYS A 218 -1.35 -16.14 -9.47
CA LYS A 218 -2.62 -16.01 -8.72
C LYS A 218 -3.47 -14.87 -9.26
N LEU A 219 -2.89 -13.71 -9.51
CA LEU A 219 -3.60 -12.50 -9.93
C LEU A 219 -3.57 -12.37 -11.46
N THR A 220 -4.30 -13.22 -12.16
CA THR A 220 -4.52 -13.08 -13.62
C THR A 220 -5.52 -11.96 -13.92
N PRO A 221 -5.59 -11.43 -15.17
CA PRO A 221 -6.63 -10.47 -15.55
C PRO A 221 -8.06 -10.99 -15.31
N THR A 222 -8.34 -12.25 -15.60
CA THR A 222 -9.64 -12.87 -15.28
C THR A 222 -9.90 -12.88 -13.77
N LYS A 223 -8.88 -13.16 -12.97
CA LYS A 223 -9.04 -13.14 -11.51
C LYS A 223 -9.29 -11.75 -10.96
N LEU A 224 -8.70 -10.73 -11.60
CA LEU A 224 -8.98 -9.34 -11.26
C LEU A 224 -10.46 -9.01 -11.52
N GLU A 225 -11.03 -9.40 -12.67
CA GLU A 225 -12.46 -9.21 -12.96
C GLU A 225 -13.35 -9.86 -11.89
N GLU A 226 -13.05 -11.09 -11.47
CA GLU A 226 -13.78 -11.78 -10.39
C GLU A 226 -13.69 -11.01 -9.04
N ILE A 227 -12.55 -10.40 -8.74
CA ILE A 227 -12.37 -9.57 -7.54
C ILE A 227 -13.19 -8.28 -7.66
N GLU A 228 -13.20 -7.64 -8.83
CA GLU A 228 -13.96 -6.42 -9.11
C GLU A 228 -15.47 -6.60 -8.97
N GLU A 229 -16.00 -7.80 -9.25
CA GLU A 229 -17.43 -8.12 -9.07
C GLU A 229 -17.91 -7.91 -7.64
N ASN A 230 -17.03 -8.04 -6.64
CA ASN A 230 -17.35 -7.78 -5.24
C ASN A 230 -17.51 -6.28 -4.93
N LEU A 231 -17.10 -5.41 -5.85
CA LEU A 231 -17.25 -3.96 -5.75
C LEU A 231 -18.33 -3.49 -6.74
N LYS A 232 -19.24 -2.65 -6.25
CA LYS A 232 -20.25 -1.99 -7.11
C LYS A 232 -19.62 -0.84 -7.91
N LEU A 233 -18.65 -1.17 -8.76
CA LEU A 233 -17.94 -0.21 -9.60
C LEU A 233 -18.75 0.09 -10.86
N GLU A 234 -18.58 1.30 -11.41
CA GLU A 234 -19.12 1.67 -12.72
C GLU A 234 -18.43 0.87 -13.83
N ASP A 235 -19.17 0.43 -14.85
CA ASP A 235 -18.64 -0.39 -15.94
C ASP A 235 -17.48 0.28 -16.68
N ASN A 236 -17.55 1.60 -16.87
CA ASN A 236 -16.46 2.35 -17.48
C ASN A 236 -15.17 2.27 -16.66
N PHE A 237 -15.27 2.34 -15.33
CA PHE A 237 -14.14 2.21 -14.43
C PHE A 237 -13.54 0.80 -14.48
N LYS A 238 -14.40 -0.25 -14.45
CA LYS A 238 -13.96 -1.65 -14.58
C LYS A 238 -13.19 -1.88 -15.88
N ASN A 239 -13.73 -1.42 -17.02
CA ASN A 239 -13.08 -1.55 -18.31
C ASN A 239 -11.71 -0.88 -18.36
N ILE A 240 -11.57 0.31 -17.79
CA ILE A 240 -10.30 1.03 -17.71
C ILE A 240 -9.28 0.23 -16.91
N ILE A 241 -9.67 -0.26 -15.72
CA ILE A 241 -8.80 -1.06 -14.83
C ILE A 241 -8.37 -2.35 -15.54
N PHE A 242 -9.33 -3.09 -16.09
CA PHE A 242 -9.05 -4.35 -16.78
C PHE A 242 -8.05 -4.19 -17.93
N LEU A 243 -8.25 -3.21 -18.80
CA LEU A 243 -7.34 -2.93 -19.92
C LEU A 243 -5.95 -2.52 -19.43
N SER A 244 -5.90 -1.67 -18.42
CA SER A 244 -4.64 -1.21 -17.83
C SER A 244 -3.86 -2.35 -17.20
N TYR A 245 -4.54 -3.12 -16.33
CA TYR A 245 -3.91 -4.27 -15.68
C TYR A 245 -3.49 -5.34 -16.68
N THR A 246 -4.33 -5.68 -17.64
CA THR A 246 -3.98 -6.69 -18.67
C THR A 246 -2.72 -6.32 -19.43
N ARG A 247 -2.59 -5.05 -19.83
CA ARG A 247 -1.37 -4.55 -20.48
C ARG A 247 -0.16 -4.69 -19.57
N HIS A 248 -0.27 -4.27 -18.31
CA HIS A 248 0.82 -4.37 -17.34
C HIS A 248 1.19 -5.84 -17.08
N TYR A 249 0.20 -6.72 -16.89
CA TYR A 249 0.37 -8.14 -16.69
C TYR A 249 1.16 -8.80 -17.84
N LEU A 250 0.86 -8.46 -19.09
CA LEU A 250 1.58 -8.97 -20.26
C LEU A 250 3.04 -8.50 -20.28
N LEU A 251 3.30 -7.23 -19.94
CA LEU A 251 4.66 -6.70 -19.87
C LEU A 251 5.48 -7.38 -18.77
N VAL A 252 4.91 -7.59 -17.60
CA VAL A 252 5.54 -8.34 -16.51
C VAL A 252 5.82 -9.79 -16.94
N GLY A 253 4.87 -10.43 -17.63
CA GLY A 253 5.04 -11.77 -18.18
C GLY A 253 6.20 -11.88 -19.17
N ASP A 254 6.44 -10.87 -20.00
CA ASP A 254 7.58 -10.84 -20.92
C ASP A 254 8.93 -10.66 -20.17
N ILE A 255 8.95 -9.91 -19.08
CA ILE A 255 10.12 -9.82 -18.19
C ILE A 255 10.43 -11.18 -17.58
N LEU A 256 9.42 -11.85 -17.01
CA LEU A 256 9.58 -13.20 -16.43
C LEU A 256 10.13 -14.20 -17.43
N LYS A 257 9.63 -14.19 -18.68
CA LYS A 257 10.16 -15.05 -19.76
C LYS A 257 11.63 -14.76 -20.08
N ARG A 258 12.04 -13.47 -20.09
CA ARG A 258 13.44 -13.07 -20.33
C ARG A 258 14.36 -13.54 -19.22
N ILE A 259 13.95 -13.41 -17.96
CA ILE A 259 14.71 -13.85 -16.79
C ILE A 259 14.91 -15.37 -16.83
N ASN A 260 13.83 -16.13 -17.10
CA ASN A 260 13.93 -17.59 -17.24
C ASN A 260 14.91 -18.03 -18.33
N LYS A 261 14.92 -17.38 -19.48
CA LYS A 261 15.87 -17.68 -20.56
C LYS A 261 17.33 -17.39 -20.16
N LYS A 262 17.56 -16.40 -19.29
CA LYS A 262 18.91 -16.10 -18.77
C LYS A 262 19.40 -17.13 -17.75
N LYS A 263 18.48 -17.76 -16.99
CA LYS A 263 18.81 -18.78 -15.97
C LYS A 263 19.07 -20.17 -16.55
N ILE A 264 18.66 -20.44 -17.80
CA ILE A 264 18.85 -21.73 -18.50
C ILE A 264 20.18 -21.77 -19.30
N LYS A 265 20.80 -20.62 -19.48
CA LYS A 265 22.13 -20.51 -20.09
C LYS A 265 23.24 -20.47 -19.04
#